data_ab5b6e613f82d6cbc5e9667fbe5f534f
#
_entry.id   ab5b6e613f82d6cbc5e9667fbe5f534f
#
_cell.length_a   1.000
_cell.length_b   1.000
_cell.length_c   1.000
_cell.angle_alpha   90.00
_cell.angle_beta   90.00
_cell.angle_gamma   90.00
#
_symmetry.space_group_name_H-M   'P 1'
#
loop_
_entity.id
_entity.type
_entity.pdbx_description
1 polymer ?
#
loop_
_entity_poly.entity_id
_entity_poly.type
_entity_poly.pdbx_seq_one_letter_code
_entity_poly.pdbx_strand_id
1 'polypeptide(L)'
;MGIEAAADNEFRFLSSDAERVGRERPLPRVARFETGVGGGRRLSGLRFAEEDVAPRLVALHGAGLNAHSFDPMLLALDEPAIALDLPGHGRSDWRPDADYRPDHLADDVVSALETLAPEQVALLGHSLGGLAAALAAAARPELVARLILVDITPGVTPGGGGKSIAEFILGQRDYGTVDEIVDRAIRFGIGSDRSSLTRGVTLNTRRRADGRLEWTHHLAHLDALPTGASDDPFPYAPIWASLQALEVPVSLIAADAGILRPTHIEEWREQLPDSPVVTLAGPHNLHEAVPGELAAAVRDLSA
;
A
#
# COMPACT_ATOMS: atom_id res chain seq x y z
N MET A 1 16.37 -21.84 30.91
CA MET A 1 16.43 -20.51 30.27
C MET A 1 16.41 -20.76 28.76
N GLY A 2 15.21 -20.73 28.17
CA GLY A 2 15.02 -20.89 26.74
C GLY A 2 15.61 -19.70 26.02
N ILE A 3 16.40 -19.95 25.00
CA ILE A 3 16.77 -18.99 24.01
C ILE A 3 15.48 -18.79 23.21
N GLU A 4 14.68 -17.75 23.54
CA GLU A 4 13.73 -17.19 22.59
C GLU A 4 14.54 -16.89 21.34
N ALA A 5 14.25 -17.59 20.26
CA ALA A 5 14.73 -17.23 18.94
C ALA A 5 14.42 -15.74 18.78
N ALA A 6 15.44 -14.94 18.49
CA ALA A 6 15.29 -13.52 18.27
C ALA A 6 14.16 -13.38 17.25
N ALA A 7 13.01 -12.90 17.72
CA ALA A 7 11.88 -12.59 16.85
C ALA A 7 12.44 -11.75 15.72
N ASP A 8 12.17 -12.14 14.48
CA ASP A 8 12.65 -11.45 13.29
C ASP A 8 12.33 -9.97 13.47
N ASN A 9 13.37 -9.15 13.78
CA ASN A 9 13.16 -7.75 14.07
C ASN A 9 12.67 -7.07 12.78
N GLU A 10 11.37 -6.92 12.66
CA GLU A 10 10.73 -6.30 11.49
C GLU A 10 11.22 -4.87 11.26
N PHE A 11 11.71 -4.20 12.31
CA PHE A 11 12.23 -2.83 12.27
C PHE A 11 13.73 -2.73 11.94
N ARG A 12 14.38 -3.83 11.59
CA ARG A 12 15.84 -3.88 11.36
C ARG A 12 16.33 -3.01 10.21
N PHE A 13 15.44 -2.63 9.28
CA PHE A 13 15.78 -1.80 8.13
C PHE A 13 15.57 -0.30 8.36
N LEU A 14 14.90 0.12 9.45
CA LEU A 14 14.56 1.53 9.66
C LEU A 14 15.79 2.47 9.64
N SER A 15 16.93 2.03 10.21
CA SER A 15 18.14 2.85 10.20
C SER A 15 18.69 3.03 8.79
N SER A 16 18.79 1.96 8.01
CA SER A 16 19.23 2.03 6.60
C SER A 16 18.23 2.75 5.70
N ASP A 17 16.94 2.63 5.98
CA ASP A 17 15.89 3.38 5.28
C ASP A 17 16.01 4.88 5.56
N ALA A 18 16.27 5.27 6.81
CA ALA A 18 16.49 6.66 7.19
C ALA A 18 17.74 7.26 6.53
N GLU A 19 18.84 6.52 6.50
CA GLU A 19 20.07 6.90 5.78
C GLU A 19 19.79 7.09 4.28
N ARG A 20 19.06 6.16 3.67
CA ARG A 20 18.71 6.20 2.25
C ARG A 20 17.92 7.45 1.85
N VAL A 21 17.03 7.92 2.73
CA VAL A 21 16.22 9.13 2.48
C VAL A 21 16.89 10.42 3.02
N GLY A 22 18.12 10.34 3.49
CA GLY A 22 18.87 11.49 4.00
C GLY A 22 18.28 12.08 5.28
N ARG A 23 17.64 11.26 6.12
CA ARG A 23 17.08 11.72 7.38
C ARG A 23 18.17 12.01 8.40
N GLU A 24 18.29 13.27 8.81
CA GLU A 24 19.26 13.73 9.82
C GLU A 24 18.74 13.66 11.26
N ARG A 25 17.40 13.66 11.42
CA ARG A 25 16.74 13.57 12.74
C ARG A 25 16.79 12.16 13.30
N PRO A 26 16.73 11.98 14.63
CA PRO A 26 16.55 10.67 15.23
C PRO A 26 15.35 9.92 14.64
N LEU A 27 15.40 8.61 14.63
CA LEU A 27 14.26 7.79 14.23
C LEU A 27 13.05 8.13 15.10
N PRO A 28 11.85 8.29 14.51
CA PRO A 28 10.62 8.37 15.29
C PRO A 28 10.39 7.03 15.99
N ARG A 29 9.54 7.03 17.00
CA ARG A 29 8.99 5.77 17.48
C ARG A 29 8.22 5.11 16.35
N VAL A 30 8.58 3.89 16.00
CA VAL A 30 7.83 3.05 15.07
C VAL A 30 7.36 1.82 15.84
N ALA A 31 6.06 1.58 15.85
CA ALA A 31 5.48 0.47 16.57
C ALA A 31 4.38 -0.20 15.75
N ARG A 32 4.29 -1.52 15.85
CA ARG A 32 3.16 -2.26 15.30
C ARG A 32 1.96 -2.16 16.24
N PHE A 33 0.78 -2.07 15.66
CA PHE A 33 -0.48 -2.11 16.38
C PHE A 33 -1.46 -3.07 15.68
N GLU A 34 -2.55 -3.37 16.36
CA GLU A 34 -3.69 -4.10 15.81
C GLU A 34 -4.97 -3.33 16.14
N THR A 35 -5.96 -3.38 15.24
CA THR A 35 -7.29 -2.80 15.44
C THR A 35 -8.36 -3.76 14.97
N GLY A 36 -9.48 -3.83 15.69
CA GLY A 36 -10.62 -4.64 15.30
C GLY A 36 -11.39 -4.02 14.14
N VAL A 37 -11.85 -4.86 13.21
CA VAL A 37 -12.75 -4.49 12.13
C VAL A 37 -13.93 -5.45 12.05
N GLY A 38 -14.86 -5.21 11.15
CA GLY A 38 -16.07 -6.01 11.02
C GLY A 38 -15.83 -7.53 10.94
N GLY A 39 -16.77 -8.31 11.44
CA GLY A 39 -16.72 -9.78 11.40
C GLY A 39 -15.72 -10.42 12.37
N GLY A 40 -15.29 -9.70 13.41
CA GLY A 40 -14.32 -10.19 14.41
C GLY A 40 -12.90 -10.33 13.87
N ARG A 41 -12.58 -9.72 12.72
CA ARG A 41 -11.25 -9.67 12.12
C ARG A 41 -10.43 -8.52 12.70
N ARG A 42 -9.11 -8.59 12.53
CA ARG A 42 -8.16 -7.56 12.93
C ARG A 42 -7.37 -7.09 11.72
N LEU A 43 -7.15 -5.80 11.65
CA LEU A 43 -6.09 -5.23 10.84
C LEU A 43 -4.87 -4.93 11.70
N SER A 44 -3.71 -5.09 11.12
CA SER A 44 -2.43 -4.68 11.67
C SER A 44 -1.91 -3.48 10.91
N GLY A 45 -0.96 -2.77 11.52
CA GLY A 45 -0.32 -1.64 10.86
C GLY A 45 0.89 -1.16 11.64
N LEU A 46 1.55 -0.15 11.08
CA LEU A 46 2.69 0.52 11.66
C LEU A 46 2.33 1.97 11.97
N ARG A 47 2.63 2.40 13.19
CA ARG A 47 2.49 3.80 13.63
C ARG A 47 3.86 4.45 13.70
N PHE A 48 4.02 5.56 13.00
CA PHE A 48 5.23 6.40 12.98
C PHE A 48 5.01 7.64 13.84
N ALA A 49 4.78 7.44 15.12
CA ALA A 49 4.61 8.46 16.14
C ALA A 49 4.54 7.82 17.53
N GLU A 50 4.54 8.64 18.59
CA GLU A 50 4.11 8.21 19.90
C GLU A 50 2.63 7.81 19.88
N GLU A 51 2.23 6.96 20.82
CA GLU A 51 0.91 6.31 20.81
C GLU A 51 -0.24 7.32 20.99
N ASP A 52 -0.01 8.38 21.75
CA ASP A 52 -0.96 9.45 22.06
C ASP A 52 -1.00 10.58 21.01
N VAL A 53 -0.16 10.50 19.97
CA VAL A 53 -0.14 11.48 18.88
C VAL A 53 -1.07 11.02 17.76
N ALA A 54 -2.07 11.86 17.44
CA ALA A 54 -2.98 11.58 16.33
C ALA A 54 -2.24 11.53 14.98
N PRO A 55 -2.54 10.55 14.12
CA PRO A 55 -1.95 10.49 12.80
C PRO A 55 -2.48 11.62 11.91
N ARG A 56 -1.62 12.19 11.09
CA ARG A 56 -1.99 13.14 10.03
C ARG A 56 -2.19 12.46 8.68
N LEU A 57 -1.57 11.30 8.50
CA LEU A 57 -1.63 10.52 7.27
C LEU A 57 -1.89 9.04 7.59
N VAL A 58 -2.76 8.43 6.79
CA VAL A 58 -2.93 6.97 6.74
C VAL A 58 -2.61 6.50 5.32
N ALA A 59 -1.67 5.55 5.22
CA ALA A 59 -1.19 5.01 3.95
C ALA A 59 -1.68 3.56 3.74
N LEU A 60 -2.21 3.28 2.53
CA LEU A 60 -2.72 1.99 2.10
C LEU A 60 -1.90 1.48 0.92
N HIS A 61 -1.30 0.31 1.06
CA HIS A 61 -0.43 -0.31 0.07
C HIS A 61 -1.18 -1.00 -1.09
N GLY A 62 -0.46 -1.36 -2.15
CA GLY A 62 -0.96 -2.11 -3.29
C GLY A 62 -1.06 -3.63 -3.05
N ALA A 63 -1.63 -4.34 -4.01
CA ALA A 63 -1.77 -5.79 -3.96
C ALA A 63 -0.41 -6.49 -3.79
N GLY A 64 -0.35 -7.47 -2.87
CA GLY A 64 0.85 -8.25 -2.60
C GLY A 64 1.94 -7.52 -1.81
N LEU A 65 1.69 -6.29 -1.34
CA LEU A 65 2.59 -5.52 -0.48
C LEU A 65 2.15 -5.57 1.00
N ASN A 66 2.72 -4.73 1.84
CA ASN A 66 2.35 -4.56 3.25
C ASN A 66 2.74 -3.16 3.77
N ALA A 67 2.44 -2.86 5.02
CA ALA A 67 2.70 -1.56 5.64
C ALA A 67 4.18 -1.12 5.55
N HIS A 68 5.12 -2.04 5.66
CA HIS A 68 6.56 -1.74 5.57
C HIS A 68 6.99 -1.19 4.20
N SER A 69 6.17 -1.30 3.16
CA SER A 69 6.44 -0.70 1.86
C SER A 69 6.60 0.82 1.96
N PHE A 70 5.95 1.43 2.95
CA PHE A 70 5.98 2.87 3.17
C PHE A 70 7.06 3.35 4.15
N ASP A 71 7.82 2.47 4.82
CA ASP A 71 8.79 2.90 5.83
C ASP A 71 9.73 4.01 5.33
N PRO A 72 10.42 3.88 4.15
CA PRO A 72 11.33 4.92 3.70
C PRO A 72 10.61 6.24 3.43
N MET A 73 9.41 6.19 2.82
CA MET A 73 8.62 7.37 2.51
C MET A 73 8.12 8.08 3.78
N LEU A 74 7.64 7.33 4.78
CA LEU A 74 7.16 7.90 6.04
C LEU A 74 8.32 8.46 6.89
N LEU A 75 9.50 7.85 6.84
CA LEU A 75 10.72 8.42 7.44
C LEU A 75 11.14 9.73 6.77
N ALA A 76 10.98 9.86 5.44
CA ALA A 76 11.24 11.09 4.70
C ALA A 76 10.16 12.16 4.95
N LEU A 77 8.90 11.77 5.09
CA LEU A 77 7.79 12.67 5.38
C LEU A 77 7.94 13.34 6.75
N ASP A 78 8.42 12.59 7.74
CA ASP A 78 8.70 13.05 9.10
C ASP A 78 7.47 13.64 9.82
N GLU A 79 6.31 13.05 9.60
CA GLU A 79 5.04 13.43 10.24
C GLU A 79 4.39 12.22 10.91
N PRO A 80 3.54 12.44 11.94
CA PRO A 80 2.76 11.37 12.54
C PRO A 80 1.91 10.64 11.50
N ALA A 81 2.16 9.36 11.30
CA ALA A 81 1.51 8.60 10.25
C ALA A 81 1.22 7.15 10.67
N ILE A 82 0.29 6.55 9.96
CA ILE A 82 -0.03 5.12 10.03
C ILE A 82 0.10 4.53 8.63
N ALA A 83 0.74 3.36 8.52
CA ALA A 83 0.63 2.48 7.37
C ALA A 83 -0.16 1.24 7.77
N LEU A 84 -1.25 0.92 7.06
CA LEU A 84 -2.07 -0.26 7.33
C LEU A 84 -1.60 -1.44 6.48
N ASP A 85 -1.58 -2.62 7.08
CA ASP A 85 -1.64 -3.87 6.34
C ASP A 85 -3.09 -4.09 5.92
N LEU A 86 -3.41 -4.04 4.64
CA LEU A 86 -4.75 -4.30 4.13
C LEU A 86 -5.20 -5.74 4.48
N PRO A 87 -6.51 -6.03 4.55
CA PRO A 87 -7.00 -7.39 4.76
C PRO A 87 -6.27 -8.41 3.87
N GLY A 88 -5.86 -9.52 4.43
CA GLY A 88 -5.14 -10.56 3.70
C GLY A 88 -3.68 -10.26 3.38
N HIS A 89 -3.10 -9.18 3.92
CA HIS A 89 -1.71 -8.78 3.70
C HIS A 89 -0.98 -8.59 5.03
N GLY A 90 0.35 -8.67 4.99
CA GLY A 90 1.20 -8.43 6.14
C GLY A 90 0.80 -9.29 7.35
N ARG A 91 0.40 -8.62 8.45
CA ARG A 91 -0.09 -9.28 9.66
C ARG A 91 -1.60 -9.11 9.90
N SER A 92 -2.32 -8.51 8.95
CA SER A 92 -3.78 -8.44 9.01
C SER A 92 -4.41 -9.80 8.77
N ASP A 93 -5.56 -10.04 9.40
CA ASP A 93 -6.31 -11.29 9.24
C ASP A 93 -6.74 -11.49 7.76
N TRP A 94 -6.75 -12.73 7.33
CA TRP A 94 -7.26 -13.11 6.03
C TRP A 94 -8.77 -13.12 6.03
N ARG A 95 -9.36 -12.73 4.91
CA ARG A 95 -10.82 -12.81 4.73
C ARG A 95 -11.22 -14.25 4.46
N PRO A 96 -12.23 -14.79 5.18
CA PRO A 96 -12.71 -16.17 4.97
C PRO A 96 -13.28 -16.40 3.56
N ASP A 97 -13.87 -15.35 2.96
CA ASP A 97 -14.42 -15.37 1.61
C ASP A 97 -13.37 -15.19 0.52
N ALA A 98 -12.12 -14.90 0.91
CA ALA A 98 -11.00 -14.56 0.03
C ALA A 98 -11.33 -13.42 -0.97
N ASP A 99 -12.30 -12.57 -0.67
CA ASP A 99 -12.73 -11.46 -1.51
C ASP A 99 -12.01 -10.18 -1.11
N TYR A 100 -11.05 -9.77 -1.92
CA TYR A 100 -10.20 -8.59 -1.74
C TYR A 100 -10.52 -7.49 -2.76
N ARG A 101 -11.76 -7.40 -3.21
CA ARG A 101 -12.23 -6.31 -4.06
C ARG A 101 -12.13 -4.97 -3.32
N PRO A 102 -11.92 -3.86 -4.05
CA PRO A 102 -11.75 -2.54 -3.43
C PRO A 102 -12.87 -2.11 -2.48
N ASP A 103 -14.12 -2.46 -2.77
CA ASP A 103 -15.28 -2.15 -1.93
C ASP A 103 -15.22 -2.85 -0.57
N HIS A 104 -14.91 -4.14 -0.57
CA HIS A 104 -14.75 -4.90 0.67
C HIS A 104 -13.53 -4.46 1.49
N LEU A 105 -12.45 -4.04 0.83
CA LEU A 105 -11.30 -3.45 1.50
C LEU A 105 -11.64 -2.09 2.09
N ALA A 106 -12.45 -1.29 1.40
CA ALA A 106 -12.89 0.03 1.86
C ALA A 106 -13.68 -0.05 3.18
N ASP A 107 -14.58 -1.03 3.32
CA ASP A 107 -15.35 -1.25 4.56
C ASP A 107 -14.42 -1.48 5.77
N ASP A 108 -13.39 -2.30 5.59
CA ASP A 108 -12.42 -2.59 6.64
C ASP A 108 -11.52 -1.37 6.93
N VAL A 109 -11.15 -0.60 5.91
CA VAL A 109 -10.40 0.67 6.06
C VAL A 109 -11.23 1.70 6.83
N VAL A 110 -12.52 1.88 6.50
CA VAL A 110 -13.43 2.76 7.24
C VAL A 110 -13.45 2.38 8.73
N SER A 111 -13.66 1.09 9.03
CA SER A 111 -13.69 0.61 10.42
C SER A 111 -12.38 0.89 11.16
N ALA A 112 -11.24 0.79 10.47
CA ALA A 112 -9.93 1.12 11.04
C ALA A 112 -9.79 2.63 11.27
N LEU A 113 -10.18 3.48 10.32
CA LEU A 113 -10.11 4.94 10.43
C LEU A 113 -10.94 5.44 11.61
N GLU A 114 -12.16 4.93 11.81
CA GLU A 114 -13.03 5.28 12.95
C GLU A 114 -12.35 5.08 14.31
N THR A 115 -11.46 4.09 14.39
CA THR A 115 -10.76 3.76 15.66
C THR A 115 -9.43 4.49 15.78
N LEU A 116 -8.67 4.60 14.68
CA LEU A 116 -7.27 5.00 14.71
C LEU A 116 -7.06 6.49 14.44
N ALA A 117 -8.01 7.14 13.78
CA ALA A 117 -7.93 8.52 13.36
C ALA A 117 -9.10 9.33 13.94
N PRO A 118 -8.99 9.79 15.19
CA PRO A 118 -10.05 10.58 15.85
C PRO A 118 -10.26 11.95 15.19
N GLU A 119 -9.30 12.38 14.38
CA GLU A 119 -9.35 13.59 13.57
C GLU A 119 -9.28 13.21 12.10
N GLN A 120 -9.65 14.13 11.20
CA GLN A 120 -9.52 13.91 9.76
C GLN A 120 -8.05 13.72 9.37
N VAL A 121 -7.80 12.75 8.48
CA VAL A 121 -6.46 12.43 7.99
C VAL A 121 -6.32 12.64 6.49
N ALA A 122 -5.09 12.89 6.03
CA ALA A 122 -4.76 12.65 4.65
C ALA A 122 -4.78 11.12 4.42
N LEU A 123 -5.61 10.66 3.48
CA LEU A 123 -5.67 9.25 3.10
C LEU A 123 -4.89 9.06 1.81
N LEU A 124 -3.78 8.33 1.88
CA LEU A 124 -2.94 8.00 0.74
C LEU A 124 -3.16 6.54 0.36
N GLY A 125 -3.44 6.28 -0.90
CA GLY A 125 -3.58 4.91 -1.40
C GLY A 125 -2.76 4.64 -2.65
N HIS A 126 -1.95 3.59 -2.63
CA HIS A 126 -1.20 3.10 -3.77
C HIS A 126 -1.93 1.94 -4.44
N SER A 127 -2.10 2.00 -5.76
CA SER A 127 -2.64 0.87 -6.54
C SER A 127 -3.99 0.37 -5.98
N LEU A 128 -4.12 -0.91 -5.61
CA LEU A 128 -5.32 -1.48 -4.96
C LEU A 128 -5.75 -0.66 -3.72
N GLY A 129 -4.78 -0.25 -2.89
CA GLY A 129 -5.05 0.62 -1.74
C GLY A 129 -5.60 1.98 -2.14
N GLY A 130 -5.27 2.49 -3.33
CA GLY A 130 -5.84 3.74 -3.87
C GLY A 130 -7.32 3.61 -4.21
N LEU A 131 -7.72 2.50 -4.83
CA LEU A 131 -9.14 2.23 -5.12
C LEU A 131 -9.95 2.03 -3.84
N ALA A 132 -9.39 1.30 -2.86
CA ALA A 132 -10.01 1.15 -1.54
C ALA A 132 -10.10 2.51 -0.80
N ALA A 133 -9.06 3.35 -0.88
CA ALA A 133 -9.05 4.69 -0.28
C ALA A 133 -10.13 5.59 -0.89
N ALA A 134 -10.30 5.55 -2.22
CA ALA A 134 -11.34 6.34 -2.90
C ALA A 134 -12.75 5.96 -2.42
N LEU A 135 -13.03 4.67 -2.28
CA LEU A 135 -14.32 4.18 -1.80
C LEU A 135 -14.51 4.44 -0.30
N ALA A 136 -13.46 4.30 0.52
CA ALA A 136 -13.51 4.61 1.95
C ALA A 136 -13.77 6.11 2.18
N ALA A 137 -13.09 7.01 1.43
CA ALA A 137 -13.32 8.43 1.48
C ALA A 137 -14.75 8.82 1.06
N ALA A 138 -15.29 8.16 0.03
CA ALA A 138 -16.68 8.39 -0.39
C ALA A 138 -17.71 7.89 0.63
N ALA A 139 -17.43 6.78 1.31
CA ALA A 139 -18.30 6.23 2.35
C ALA A 139 -18.31 7.10 3.64
N ARG A 140 -17.17 7.67 4.01
CA ARG A 140 -16.99 8.45 5.24
C ARG A 140 -16.10 9.68 5.01
N PRO A 141 -16.59 10.67 4.24
CA PRO A 141 -15.81 11.87 3.89
C PRO A 141 -15.40 12.68 5.12
N GLU A 142 -16.15 12.61 6.21
CA GLU A 142 -15.83 13.30 7.45
C GLU A 142 -14.59 12.77 8.18
N LEU A 143 -14.08 11.59 7.81
CA LEU A 143 -12.83 11.05 8.34
C LEU A 143 -11.60 11.46 7.52
N VAL A 144 -11.80 12.04 6.33
CA VAL A 144 -10.74 12.29 5.36
C VAL A 144 -10.60 13.79 5.11
N ALA A 145 -9.42 14.34 5.41
CA ALA A 145 -9.10 15.74 5.10
C ALA A 145 -8.76 15.94 3.61
N ARG A 146 -8.15 14.93 3.00
CA ARG A 146 -7.80 14.87 1.57
C ARG A 146 -7.49 13.45 1.14
N LEU A 147 -7.65 13.17 -0.14
CA LEU A 147 -7.36 11.88 -0.77
C LEU A 147 -6.20 12.03 -1.76
N ILE A 148 -5.18 11.17 -1.64
CA ILE A 148 -4.04 11.12 -2.55
C ILE A 148 -3.95 9.72 -3.15
N LEU A 149 -4.17 9.60 -4.47
CA LEU A 149 -3.99 8.36 -5.20
C LEU A 149 -2.57 8.28 -5.78
N VAL A 150 -1.90 7.15 -5.60
CA VAL A 150 -0.55 6.92 -6.11
C VAL A 150 -0.59 5.85 -7.19
N ASP A 151 -0.31 6.28 -8.42
CA ASP A 151 -0.19 5.50 -9.65
C ASP A 151 -1.37 4.55 -9.91
N ILE A 152 -2.58 5.04 -9.67
CA ILE A 152 -3.84 4.34 -9.95
C ILE A 152 -4.96 5.33 -10.27
N THR A 153 -5.82 4.99 -11.21
CA THR A 153 -7.10 5.65 -11.47
C THR A 153 -8.19 4.61 -11.73
N PRO A 154 -9.47 4.95 -11.58
CA PRO A 154 -10.56 4.04 -11.95
C PRO A 154 -10.59 3.66 -13.45
N GLY A 155 -9.89 4.39 -14.31
CA GLY A 155 -9.75 4.06 -15.73
C GLY A 155 -8.81 2.88 -16.00
N VAL A 156 -8.04 2.43 -15.03
CA VAL A 156 -7.20 1.25 -15.18
C VAL A 156 -8.08 0.01 -15.19
N THR A 157 -8.06 -0.73 -16.30
CA THR A 157 -8.76 -2.01 -16.38
C THR A 157 -7.98 -3.11 -15.66
N PRO A 158 -8.65 -3.96 -14.87
CA PRO A 158 -8.02 -5.13 -14.29
C PRO A 158 -7.29 -5.96 -15.36
N GLY A 159 -6.00 -6.22 -15.17
CA GLY A 159 -5.16 -6.97 -16.12
C GLY A 159 -4.53 -6.14 -17.26
N GLY A 160 -4.86 -4.88 -17.42
CA GLY A 160 -4.37 -4.03 -18.54
C GLY A 160 -2.89 -3.63 -18.47
N GLY A 161 -2.30 -3.53 -17.29
CA GLY A 161 -0.86 -3.25 -17.07
C GLY A 161 -0.28 -4.14 -15.98
N GLY A 162 -1.15 -4.81 -15.24
CA GLY A 162 -0.77 -5.65 -14.10
C GLY A 162 -0.62 -7.14 -14.40
N LYS A 163 -0.60 -7.58 -15.68
CA LYS A 163 -0.50 -9.00 -15.98
C LYS A 163 0.77 -9.63 -15.40
N SER A 164 1.90 -8.94 -15.54
CA SER A 164 3.18 -9.40 -14.98
C SER A 164 3.18 -9.41 -13.45
N ILE A 165 2.50 -8.43 -12.82
CA ILE A 165 2.33 -8.37 -11.36
C ILE A 165 1.44 -9.52 -10.87
N ALA A 166 0.30 -9.75 -11.55
CA ALA A 166 -0.60 -10.85 -11.24
C ALA A 166 0.09 -12.22 -11.40
N GLU A 167 0.81 -12.43 -12.50
CA GLU A 167 1.59 -13.64 -12.73
C GLU A 167 2.73 -13.82 -11.73
N PHE A 168 3.32 -12.73 -11.24
CA PHE A 168 4.32 -12.77 -10.19
C PHE A 168 3.69 -13.22 -8.86
N ILE A 169 2.55 -12.63 -8.47
CA ILE A 169 1.85 -12.92 -7.21
C ILE A 169 1.32 -14.37 -7.20
N LEU A 170 0.61 -14.78 -8.25
CA LEU A 170 -0.04 -16.11 -8.34
C LEU A 170 0.90 -17.26 -8.68
N GLY A 171 2.12 -16.97 -9.05
CA GLY A 171 3.02 -17.98 -9.60
C GLY A 171 3.54 -18.98 -8.57
N GLN A 172 4.82 -18.89 -8.26
CA GLN A 172 5.46 -19.77 -7.28
C GLN A 172 5.06 -19.35 -5.86
N ARG A 173 4.65 -20.32 -5.03
CA ARG A 173 4.11 -20.07 -3.68
C ARG A 173 5.17 -20.20 -2.58
N ASP A 174 6.24 -20.95 -2.82
CA ASP A 174 7.29 -21.18 -1.85
C ASP A 174 8.68 -21.13 -2.49
N TYR A 175 9.67 -20.72 -1.71
CA TYR A 175 11.01 -20.42 -2.19
C TYR A 175 12.09 -20.92 -1.22
N GLY A 176 13.27 -21.21 -1.74
CA GLY A 176 14.41 -21.61 -0.93
C GLY A 176 15.09 -20.42 -0.22
N THR A 177 15.21 -19.30 -0.92
CA THR A 177 15.93 -18.11 -0.45
C THR A 177 15.24 -16.81 -0.88
N VAL A 178 15.59 -15.70 -0.21
CA VAL A 178 15.19 -14.34 -0.61
C VAL A 178 15.72 -14.01 -2.00
N ASP A 179 16.97 -14.39 -2.32
CA ASP A 179 17.59 -14.12 -3.62
C ASP A 179 16.82 -14.76 -4.78
N GLU A 180 16.27 -15.97 -4.59
CA GLU A 180 15.41 -16.62 -5.58
C GLU A 180 14.19 -15.76 -5.94
N ILE A 181 13.57 -15.16 -4.92
CA ILE A 181 12.41 -14.28 -5.10
C ILE A 181 12.83 -12.97 -5.78
N VAL A 182 13.93 -12.37 -5.34
CA VAL A 182 14.49 -11.14 -5.92
C VAL A 182 14.83 -11.33 -7.40
N ASP A 183 15.50 -12.41 -7.76
CA ASP A 183 15.82 -12.74 -9.15
C ASP A 183 14.54 -12.92 -10.00
N ARG A 184 13.51 -13.52 -9.40
CA ARG A 184 12.20 -13.65 -10.05
C ARG A 184 11.55 -12.26 -10.23
N ALA A 185 11.53 -11.41 -9.21
CA ALA A 185 10.97 -10.06 -9.27
C ALA A 185 11.62 -9.22 -10.40
N ILE A 186 12.95 -9.26 -10.50
CA ILE A 186 13.69 -8.59 -11.58
C ILE A 186 13.27 -9.12 -12.96
N ARG A 187 13.16 -10.43 -13.13
CA ARG A 187 12.70 -11.02 -14.40
C ARG A 187 11.27 -10.63 -14.80
N PHE A 188 10.41 -10.38 -13.82
CA PHE A 188 9.04 -9.93 -14.04
C PHE A 188 8.91 -8.39 -14.18
N GLY A 189 10.03 -7.66 -14.07
CA GLY A 189 10.04 -6.20 -14.16
C GLY A 189 9.39 -5.49 -12.96
N ILE A 190 9.32 -6.16 -11.80
CA ILE A 190 8.74 -5.59 -10.58
C ILE A 190 9.63 -4.48 -9.99
N GLY A 191 10.92 -4.53 -10.27
CA GLY A 191 11.90 -3.52 -9.89
C GLY A 191 13.28 -3.92 -10.40
N SER A 192 14.25 -3.00 -10.29
CA SER A 192 15.64 -3.22 -10.75
C SER A 192 16.67 -3.05 -9.63
N ASP A 193 16.35 -2.30 -8.57
CA ASP A 193 17.25 -2.16 -7.41
C ASP A 193 17.15 -3.36 -6.50
N ARG A 194 18.23 -4.19 -6.54
CA ARG A 194 18.32 -5.42 -5.78
C ARG A 194 18.22 -5.20 -4.27
N SER A 195 18.77 -4.10 -3.76
CA SER A 195 18.75 -3.81 -2.33
C SER A 195 17.32 -3.56 -1.84
N SER A 196 16.58 -2.69 -2.53
CA SER A 196 15.17 -2.41 -2.23
C SER A 196 14.30 -3.66 -2.36
N LEU A 197 14.51 -4.47 -3.41
CA LEU A 197 13.79 -5.73 -3.59
C LEU A 197 14.10 -6.74 -2.46
N THR A 198 15.37 -6.86 -2.05
CA THR A 198 15.76 -7.75 -0.93
C THR A 198 15.06 -7.33 0.36
N ARG A 199 15.02 -6.02 0.63
CA ARG A 199 14.29 -5.45 1.76
C ARG A 199 12.80 -5.79 1.69
N GLY A 200 12.13 -5.43 0.60
CA GLY A 200 10.68 -5.66 0.41
C GLY A 200 10.31 -7.14 0.52
N VAL A 201 11.05 -8.01 -0.16
CA VAL A 201 10.86 -9.48 -0.09
C VAL A 201 11.05 -9.99 1.33
N THR A 202 12.09 -9.54 2.02
CA THR A 202 12.37 -9.97 3.39
C THR A 202 11.25 -9.61 4.36
N LEU A 203 10.65 -8.42 4.20
CA LEU A 203 9.55 -7.93 5.04
C LEU A 203 8.17 -8.48 4.63
N ASN A 204 8.07 -9.09 3.44
CA ASN A 204 6.82 -9.63 2.88
C ASN A 204 6.78 -11.16 2.81
N THR A 205 7.80 -11.81 3.37
CA THR A 205 7.85 -13.28 3.46
C THR A 205 8.03 -13.74 4.90
N ARG A 206 7.62 -14.95 5.16
CA ARG A 206 7.89 -15.66 6.42
C ARG A 206 8.52 -17.01 6.16
N ARG A 207 9.32 -17.47 7.13
CA ARG A 207 9.93 -18.81 7.07
C ARG A 207 8.96 -19.85 7.63
N ARG A 208 8.72 -20.89 6.85
CA ARG A 208 7.92 -22.05 7.24
C ARG A 208 8.74 -23.00 8.11
N ALA A 209 8.06 -23.96 8.76
CA ALA A 209 8.70 -24.98 9.61
C ALA A 209 9.70 -25.89 8.82
N ASP A 210 9.49 -26.05 7.51
CA ASP A 210 10.38 -26.79 6.61
C ASP A 210 11.59 -25.97 6.13
N GLY A 211 11.73 -24.71 6.61
CA GLY A 211 12.82 -23.81 6.28
C GLY A 211 12.62 -23.02 4.98
N ARG A 212 11.58 -23.28 4.21
CA ARG A 212 11.25 -22.53 3.01
C ARG A 212 10.57 -21.19 3.34
N LEU A 213 10.60 -20.26 2.40
CA LEU A 213 9.94 -18.97 2.48
C LEU A 213 8.60 -19.03 1.75
N GLU A 214 7.59 -18.38 2.33
CA GLU A 214 6.30 -18.16 1.69
C GLU A 214 5.89 -16.69 1.85
N TRP A 215 5.05 -16.20 0.96
CA TRP A 215 4.47 -14.87 1.04
C TRP A 215 3.55 -14.73 2.25
N THR A 216 3.54 -13.55 2.88
CA THR A 216 2.62 -13.24 3.99
C THR A 216 1.21 -12.91 3.52
N HIS A 217 1.05 -12.48 2.26
CA HIS A 217 -0.26 -12.12 1.72
C HIS A 217 -1.05 -13.34 1.21
N HIS A 218 -2.36 -13.34 1.47
CA HIS A 218 -3.26 -14.43 1.07
C HIS A 218 -3.35 -14.60 -0.45
N LEU A 219 -3.17 -13.51 -1.22
CA LEU A 219 -3.26 -13.56 -2.67
C LEU A 219 -2.35 -14.63 -3.31
N ALA A 220 -1.15 -14.87 -2.75
CA ALA A 220 -0.24 -15.91 -3.24
C ALA A 220 -0.75 -17.34 -2.95
N HIS A 221 -1.76 -17.49 -2.12
CA HIS A 221 -2.34 -18.78 -1.75
C HIS A 221 -3.66 -19.07 -2.47
N LEU A 222 -4.14 -18.14 -3.30
CA LEU A 222 -5.34 -18.29 -4.12
C LEU A 222 -5.00 -18.89 -5.49
N ASP A 223 -5.98 -19.51 -6.14
CA ASP A 223 -5.82 -20.06 -7.48
C ASP A 223 -6.00 -18.99 -8.59
N ALA A 224 -6.66 -17.87 -8.25
CA ALA A 224 -6.83 -16.69 -9.10
C ALA A 224 -6.89 -15.42 -8.25
N LEU A 225 -6.46 -14.27 -8.80
CA LEU A 225 -6.65 -12.99 -8.09
C LEU A 225 -8.13 -12.60 -8.11
N PRO A 226 -8.70 -12.21 -6.96
CA PRO A 226 -10.09 -11.78 -6.88
C PRO A 226 -10.36 -10.46 -7.61
N THR A 227 -9.32 -9.76 -8.04
CA THR A 227 -9.36 -8.41 -8.62
C THR A 227 -9.53 -8.35 -10.14
N GLY A 228 -9.96 -9.45 -10.82
CA GLY A 228 -10.26 -9.30 -12.23
C GLY A 228 -9.98 -10.46 -13.17
N ALA A 229 -9.60 -11.64 -12.65
CA ALA A 229 -9.53 -12.88 -13.43
C ALA A 229 -10.79 -13.75 -13.25
N SER A 230 -11.80 -13.26 -12.53
CA SER A 230 -13.11 -13.91 -12.44
C SER A 230 -13.96 -13.55 -13.67
N ASP A 231 -14.93 -14.41 -13.99
CA ASP A 231 -15.92 -14.17 -15.05
C ASP A 231 -16.75 -12.88 -14.82
N ASP A 232 -16.63 -12.24 -13.64
CA ASP A 232 -17.25 -10.98 -13.27
C ASP A 232 -16.25 -10.09 -12.52
N PRO A 233 -15.36 -9.37 -13.26
CA PRO A 233 -14.39 -8.46 -12.65
C PRO A 233 -15.10 -7.28 -12.00
N PHE A 234 -14.69 -6.90 -10.78
CA PHE A 234 -15.19 -5.69 -10.12
C PHE A 234 -14.93 -4.47 -11.01
N PRO A 235 -15.98 -3.75 -11.44
CA PRO A 235 -15.80 -2.62 -12.33
C PRO A 235 -15.26 -1.42 -11.55
N TYR A 236 -14.11 -0.86 -11.99
CA TYR A 236 -13.55 0.34 -11.35
C TYR A 236 -14.24 1.63 -11.83
N ALA A 237 -14.86 1.62 -13.01
CA ALA A 237 -15.53 2.80 -13.56
C ALA A 237 -16.55 3.49 -12.62
N PRO A 238 -17.37 2.78 -11.81
CA PRO A 238 -18.25 3.43 -10.84
C PRO A 238 -17.53 4.26 -9.78
N ILE A 239 -16.23 4.00 -9.51
CA ILE A 239 -15.43 4.77 -8.55
C ILE A 239 -15.27 6.24 -9.01
N TRP A 240 -15.35 6.53 -10.31
CA TRP A 240 -15.35 7.91 -10.80
C TRP A 240 -16.46 8.74 -10.17
N ALA A 241 -17.68 8.20 -10.11
CA ALA A 241 -18.80 8.90 -9.48
C ALA A 241 -18.55 9.15 -7.99
N SER A 242 -17.91 8.21 -7.30
CA SER A 242 -17.51 8.39 -5.90
C SER A 242 -16.49 9.52 -5.74
N LEU A 243 -15.45 9.57 -6.60
CA LEU A 243 -14.45 10.64 -6.57
C LEU A 243 -15.05 12.02 -6.90
N GLN A 244 -15.94 12.09 -7.89
CA GLN A 244 -16.62 13.34 -8.28
C GLN A 244 -17.54 13.90 -7.20
N ALA A 245 -18.09 13.03 -6.35
CA ALA A 245 -18.97 13.42 -5.25
C ALA A 245 -18.22 13.90 -4.00
N LEU A 246 -16.87 13.72 -3.94
CA LEU A 246 -16.08 14.16 -2.82
C LEU A 246 -15.93 15.68 -2.77
N GLU A 247 -16.21 16.27 -1.63
CA GLU A 247 -15.95 17.69 -1.35
C GLU A 247 -14.51 17.93 -0.84
N VAL A 248 -13.80 16.88 -0.45
CA VAL A 248 -12.41 16.96 0.00
C VAL A 248 -11.45 17.02 -1.20
N PRO A 249 -10.28 17.67 -1.06
CA PRO A 249 -9.29 17.69 -2.13
C PRO A 249 -8.85 16.28 -2.52
N VAL A 250 -8.88 15.99 -3.82
CA VAL A 250 -8.39 14.75 -4.41
C VAL A 250 -7.20 15.05 -5.30
N SER A 251 -6.16 14.25 -5.24
CA SER A 251 -4.93 14.43 -6.02
C SER A 251 -4.42 13.10 -6.56
N LEU A 252 -3.73 13.16 -7.70
CA LEU A 252 -3.07 12.00 -8.31
C LEU A 252 -1.56 12.22 -8.34
N ILE A 253 -0.79 11.25 -7.84
CA ILE A 253 0.64 11.15 -8.08
C ILE A 253 0.87 9.99 -9.05
N ALA A 254 1.33 10.28 -10.25
CA ALA A 254 1.59 9.30 -11.30
C ALA A 254 3.09 8.98 -11.39
N ALA A 255 3.43 7.73 -11.65
CA ALA A 255 4.78 7.30 -12.00
C ALA A 255 4.96 7.37 -13.53
N ASP A 256 6.06 7.95 -14.02
CA ASP A 256 6.33 8.05 -15.47
C ASP A 256 6.62 6.69 -16.12
N ALA A 257 7.10 5.72 -15.33
CA ALA A 257 7.30 4.33 -15.73
C ALA A 257 6.38 3.36 -14.96
N GLY A 258 5.20 3.85 -14.51
CA GLY A 258 4.19 3.10 -13.77
C GLY A 258 3.18 2.39 -14.66
N ILE A 259 1.99 2.13 -14.08
CA ILE A 259 0.89 1.46 -14.80
C ILE A 259 -0.04 2.44 -15.53
N LEU A 260 0.02 3.74 -15.19
CA LEU A 260 -0.80 4.74 -15.83
C LEU A 260 -0.24 5.09 -17.22
N ARG A 261 -1.13 5.13 -18.19
CA ARG A 261 -0.85 5.57 -19.57
C ARG A 261 -1.28 7.03 -19.71
N PRO A 262 -0.79 7.76 -20.74
CA PRO A 262 -1.26 9.14 -21.02
C PRO A 262 -2.78 9.25 -21.07
N THR A 263 -3.47 8.27 -21.63
CA THR A 263 -4.94 8.23 -21.71
C THR A 263 -5.63 8.18 -20.35
N HIS A 264 -5.03 7.52 -19.34
CA HIS A 264 -5.57 7.52 -17.99
C HIS A 264 -5.41 8.89 -17.30
N ILE A 265 -4.33 9.61 -17.62
CA ILE A 265 -4.10 10.97 -17.12
C ILE A 265 -5.06 11.97 -17.79
N GLU A 266 -5.33 11.81 -19.09
CA GLU A 266 -6.32 12.59 -19.82
C GLU A 266 -7.70 12.36 -19.24
N GLU A 267 -8.11 11.09 -19.06
CA GLU A 267 -9.38 10.73 -18.42
C GLU A 267 -9.49 11.32 -17.00
N TRP A 268 -8.42 11.26 -16.19
CA TRP A 268 -8.40 11.88 -14.86
C TRP A 268 -8.71 13.38 -14.92
N ARG A 269 -8.08 14.12 -15.85
CA ARG A 269 -8.30 15.56 -16.03
C ARG A 269 -9.70 15.90 -16.54
N GLU A 270 -10.29 15.00 -17.32
CA GLU A 270 -11.68 15.13 -17.78
C GLU A 270 -12.69 14.88 -16.65
N GLN A 271 -12.45 13.84 -15.84
CA GLN A 271 -13.35 13.45 -14.75
C GLN A 271 -13.23 14.35 -13.52
N LEU A 272 -12.03 14.87 -13.25
CA LEU A 272 -11.67 15.66 -12.06
C LEU A 272 -10.80 16.86 -12.46
N PRO A 273 -11.35 17.87 -13.14
CA PRO A 273 -10.57 18.97 -13.75
C PRO A 273 -9.81 19.82 -12.71
N ASP A 274 -10.30 19.94 -11.48
CA ASP A 274 -9.68 20.71 -10.41
C ASP A 274 -8.69 19.88 -9.57
N SER A 275 -8.51 18.60 -9.89
CA SER A 275 -7.66 17.68 -9.15
C SER A 275 -6.23 17.70 -9.70
N PRO A 276 -5.23 18.11 -8.90
CA PRO A 276 -3.85 18.17 -9.37
C PRO A 276 -3.28 16.78 -9.70
N VAL A 277 -2.43 16.77 -10.74
CA VAL A 277 -1.66 15.60 -11.14
C VAL A 277 -0.18 15.94 -11.01
N VAL A 278 0.53 15.21 -10.16
CA VAL A 278 1.99 15.28 -10.01
C VAL A 278 2.59 14.05 -10.66
N THR A 279 3.58 14.21 -11.55
CA THR A 279 4.30 13.09 -12.15
C THR A 279 5.69 12.98 -11.54
N LEU A 280 6.03 11.80 -11.02
CA LEU A 280 7.36 11.50 -10.50
C LEU A 280 8.06 10.51 -11.43
N ALA A 281 9.37 10.66 -11.57
CA ALA A 281 10.21 9.72 -12.29
C ALA A 281 10.38 8.44 -11.45
N GLY A 282 9.89 7.32 -11.94
CA GLY A 282 10.01 6.04 -11.25
C GLY A 282 9.01 4.98 -11.70
N PRO A 283 9.16 3.75 -11.21
CA PRO A 283 8.26 2.64 -11.48
C PRO A 283 6.96 2.75 -10.66
N HIS A 284 6.05 1.80 -10.86
CA HIS A 284 4.77 1.71 -10.12
C HIS A 284 4.90 1.88 -8.60
N ASN A 285 5.91 1.28 -7.98
CA ASN A 285 6.15 1.35 -6.53
C ASN A 285 6.99 2.58 -6.15
N LEU A 286 6.47 3.80 -6.37
CA LEU A 286 7.17 5.06 -6.05
C LEU A 286 7.65 5.14 -4.59
N HIS A 287 6.86 4.63 -3.66
CA HIS A 287 7.16 4.63 -2.22
C HIS A 287 8.42 3.80 -1.86
N GLU A 288 8.80 2.86 -2.72
CA GLU A 288 10.03 2.08 -2.58
C GLU A 288 11.17 2.63 -3.43
N ALA A 289 10.86 3.13 -4.63
CA ALA A 289 11.87 3.55 -5.61
C ALA A 289 12.39 4.98 -5.36
N VAL A 290 11.48 5.91 -5.10
CA VAL A 290 11.77 7.36 -4.92
C VAL A 290 11.05 7.92 -3.69
N PRO A 291 11.30 7.33 -2.50
CA PRO A 291 10.55 7.65 -1.29
C PRO A 291 10.65 9.12 -0.85
N GLY A 292 11.80 9.76 -1.07
CA GLY A 292 12.03 11.17 -0.72
C GLY A 292 11.17 12.11 -1.59
N GLU A 293 11.17 11.88 -2.89
CA GLU A 293 10.40 12.65 -3.87
C GLU A 293 8.89 12.43 -3.65
N LEU A 294 8.47 11.20 -3.36
CA LEU A 294 7.08 10.93 -3.03
C LEU A 294 6.67 11.65 -1.74
N ALA A 295 7.50 11.61 -0.68
CA ALA A 295 7.22 12.32 0.56
C ALA A 295 7.12 13.84 0.36
N ALA A 296 7.98 14.43 -0.49
CA ALA A 296 7.91 15.85 -0.85
C ALA A 296 6.59 16.18 -1.56
N ALA A 297 6.20 15.39 -2.57
CA ALA A 297 4.95 15.58 -3.29
C ALA A 297 3.72 15.44 -2.35
N VAL A 298 3.74 14.46 -1.44
CA VAL A 298 2.67 14.28 -0.44
C VAL A 298 2.59 15.50 0.49
N ARG A 299 3.73 16.03 0.95
CA ARG A 299 3.76 17.22 1.80
C ARG A 299 3.19 18.44 1.08
N ASP A 300 3.60 18.69 -0.17
CA ASP A 300 3.11 19.81 -0.97
C ASP A 300 1.61 19.72 -1.24
N LEU A 301 1.10 18.53 -1.49
CA LEU A 301 -0.34 18.28 -1.65
C LEU A 301 -1.08 18.32 -0.31
N SER A 302 -0.39 18.27 0.82
CA SER A 302 -0.96 18.29 2.17
C SER A 302 -0.93 19.69 2.83
N ALA A 303 -0.27 20.64 2.20
CA ALA A 303 -0.28 22.05 2.62
C ALA A 303 -1.56 22.73 2.15
#